data_8f2b9a0b924e29de74f90a232ad653ae
#
_entry.id   8f2b9a0b924e29de74f90a232ad653ae
#
_cell.length_a   1.000
_cell.length_b   1.000
_cell.length_c   1.000
_cell.angle_alpha   90.00
_cell.angle_beta   90.00
_cell.angle_gamma   90.00
#
_symmetry.space_group_name_H-M   'P 1'
#
loop_
_entity.id
_entity.type
_entity.pdbx_description
1 polymer ?
#
loop_
_entity_poly.entity_id
_entity_poly.type
_entity_poly.pdbx_seq_one_letter_code
_entity_poly.pdbx_strand_id
1 'polypeptide(L)'
;MILNLTDISDEPLQSQISRQVRAKILAGELGAGDNLPSIRGLARDQRVSVITVQRAYEYLEREGLIHSRRGKGFFVSELSDSAKKEMAKTRLLETLQAPLLAALAEGLSKADIQQIVQLLLAQSGDN
;
A
#
# COMPACT_ATOMS: atom_id res chain seq x y z
N MET A 1 1.39 -7.16 -13.62
CA MET A 1 1.36 -6.80 -12.16
C MET A 1 1.02 -8.03 -11.36
N ILE A 2 1.88 -8.39 -10.44
CA ILE A 2 1.71 -9.59 -9.62
C ILE A 2 1.26 -9.17 -8.23
N LEU A 3 0.13 -9.70 -7.77
CA LEU A 3 -0.40 -9.47 -6.44
C LEU A 3 -0.53 -10.79 -5.70
N ASN A 4 -0.29 -10.76 -4.39
CA ASN A 4 -0.41 -11.92 -3.52
C ASN A 4 -1.61 -11.73 -2.60
N LEU A 5 -2.77 -12.20 -3.03
CA LEU A 5 -4.01 -12.05 -2.28
C LEU A 5 -4.35 -13.35 -1.55
N THR A 6 -4.90 -13.21 -0.34
CA THR A 6 -5.30 -14.37 0.46
C THR A 6 -6.57 -14.06 1.25
N ASP A 7 -7.50 -15.02 1.31
CA ASP A 7 -8.70 -14.92 2.13
C ASP A 7 -8.45 -15.35 3.58
N ILE A 8 -7.27 -15.88 3.89
CA ILE A 8 -6.96 -16.34 5.25
C ILE A 8 -6.64 -15.17 6.18
N SER A 9 -6.11 -14.08 5.62
CA SER A 9 -5.77 -12.88 6.38
C SER A 9 -7.03 -12.15 6.84
N ASP A 10 -6.94 -11.47 7.99
CA ASP A 10 -8.00 -10.58 8.46
C ASP A 10 -8.12 -9.31 7.63
N GLU A 11 -7.08 -8.99 6.85
CA GLU A 11 -7.10 -7.82 5.98
C GLU A 11 -8.05 -8.06 4.82
N PRO A 12 -9.05 -7.19 4.59
CA PRO A 12 -9.97 -7.33 3.45
C PRO A 12 -9.21 -7.38 2.12
N LEU A 13 -9.73 -8.14 1.16
CA LEU A 13 -9.10 -8.26 -0.17
C LEU A 13 -8.91 -6.90 -0.83
N GLN A 14 -9.88 -6.01 -0.71
CA GLN A 14 -9.79 -4.65 -1.21
C GLN A 14 -8.55 -3.93 -0.66
N SER A 15 -8.31 -4.05 0.63
CA SER A 15 -7.15 -3.43 1.29
C SER A 15 -5.84 -4.07 0.86
N GLN A 16 -5.83 -5.38 0.67
CA GLN A 16 -4.65 -6.09 0.17
C GLN A 16 -4.27 -5.59 -1.23
N ILE A 17 -5.25 -5.39 -2.10
CA ILE A 17 -5.02 -4.87 -3.45
C ILE A 17 -4.45 -3.45 -3.38
N SER A 18 -5.14 -2.55 -2.67
CA SER A 18 -4.70 -1.15 -2.62
C SER A 18 -3.33 -1.02 -1.97
N ARG A 19 -3.06 -1.78 -0.91
CA ARG A 19 -1.77 -1.76 -0.22
C ARG A 19 -0.63 -2.22 -1.14
N GLN A 20 -0.84 -3.31 -1.87
CA GLN A 20 0.20 -3.85 -2.74
C GLN A 20 0.44 -2.98 -3.96
N VAL A 21 -0.61 -2.45 -4.58
CA VAL A 21 -0.46 -1.53 -5.71
C VAL A 21 0.23 -0.25 -5.27
N ARG A 22 -0.16 0.30 -4.12
CA ARG A 22 0.47 1.50 -3.55
C ARG A 22 1.96 1.27 -3.34
N ALA A 23 2.33 0.15 -2.75
CA ALA A 23 3.73 -0.17 -2.51
C ALA A 23 4.53 -0.20 -3.81
N LYS A 24 3.97 -0.79 -4.86
CA LYS A 24 4.64 -0.85 -6.17
C LYS A 24 4.83 0.53 -6.78
N ILE A 25 3.85 1.42 -6.61
CA ILE A 25 3.93 2.78 -7.13
C ILE A 25 4.96 3.60 -6.34
N LEU A 26 4.89 3.55 -5.02
CA LEU A 26 5.78 4.34 -4.16
C LEU A 26 7.22 3.88 -4.26
N ALA A 27 7.45 2.58 -4.45
CA ALA A 27 8.79 2.02 -4.62
C ALA A 27 9.34 2.20 -6.05
N GLY A 28 8.52 2.68 -6.98
CA GLY A 28 8.95 2.90 -8.35
C GLY A 28 8.88 1.68 -9.26
N GLU A 29 8.34 0.56 -8.77
CA GLU A 29 8.12 -0.63 -9.61
C GLU A 29 7.14 -0.35 -10.74
N LEU A 30 6.08 0.41 -10.42
CA LEU A 30 5.15 0.93 -11.41
C LEU A 30 5.48 2.40 -11.62
N GLY A 31 5.80 2.76 -12.84
CA GLY A 31 6.23 4.12 -13.18
C GLY A 31 5.08 4.99 -13.65
N ALA A 32 5.29 6.30 -13.60
CA ALA A 32 4.32 7.28 -14.07
C ALA A 32 3.88 6.96 -15.50
N GLY A 33 2.58 6.98 -15.71
CA GLY A 33 1.99 6.70 -17.02
C GLY A 33 1.79 5.22 -17.32
N ASP A 34 2.28 4.31 -16.48
CA ASP A 34 2.05 2.89 -16.68
C ASP A 34 0.56 2.59 -16.62
N ASN A 35 0.10 1.75 -17.53
CA ASN A 35 -1.29 1.33 -17.59
C ASN A 35 -1.52 0.19 -16.62
N LEU A 36 -2.49 0.35 -15.74
CA LEU A 36 -2.89 -0.71 -14.82
C LEU A 36 -3.85 -1.68 -15.51
N PRO A 37 -3.92 -2.93 -15.04
CA PRO A 37 -4.94 -3.85 -15.53
C PRO A 37 -6.34 -3.24 -15.38
N SER A 38 -7.25 -3.56 -16.28
CA SER A 38 -8.64 -3.15 -16.16
C SER A 38 -9.24 -3.76 -14.90
N ILE A 39 -10.30 -3.15 -14.38
CA ILE A 39 -10.99 -3.68 -13.21
C ILE A 39 -11.45 -5.12 -13.46
N ARG A 40 -12.09 -5.36 -14.61
CA ARG A 40 -12.57 -6.70 -14.93
C ARG A 40 -11.43 -7.69 -15.15
N GLY A 41 -10.36 -7.25 -15.79
CA GLY A 41 -9.18 -8.09 -16.04
C GLY A 41 -8.52 -8.51 -14.74
N LEU A 42 -8.30 -7.58 -13.83
CA LEU A 42 -7.69 -7.88 -12.55
C LEU A 42 -8.58 -8.77 -11.70
N ALA A 43 -9.89 -8.50 -11.69
CA ALA A 43 -10.85 -9.32 -10.95
C ALA A 43 -10.82 -10.77 -11.43
N ARG A 44 -10.80 -10.97 -12.75
CA ARG A 44 -10.73 -12.30 -13.35
C ARG A 44 -9.41 -12.99 -13.00
N ASP A 45 -8.30 -12.29 -13.18
CA ASP A 45 -6.97 -12.87 -12.97
C ASP A 45 -6.71 -13.23 -11.52
N GLN A 46 -7.22 -12.42 -10.59
CA GLN A 46 -7.04 -12.65 -9.16
C GLN A 46 -8.18 -13.45 -8.53
N ARG A 47 -9.22 -13.76 -9.28
CA ARG A 47 -10.40 -14.52 -8.82
C ARG A 47 -11.08 -13.83 -7.64
N VAL A 48 -11.25 -12.52 -7.76
CA VAL A 48 -11.99 -11.71 -6.78
C VAL A 48 -13.12 -10.98 -7.50
N SER A 49 -14.03 -10.39 -6.73
CA SER A 49 -15.16 -9.70 -7.33
C SER A 49 -14.74 -8.40 -8.00
N VAL A 50 -15.48 -8.01 -9.02
CA VAL A 50 -15.29 -6.74 -9.72
C VAL A 50 -15.39 -5.57 -8.73
N ILE A 51 -16.36 -5.62 -7.82
CA ILE A 51 -16.56 -4.55 -6.84
C ILE A 51 -15.36 -4.42 -5.88
N THR A 52 -14.69 -5.52 -5.56
CA THR A 52 -13.50 -5.50 -4.73
C THR A 52 -12.37 -4.71 -5.42
N VAL A 53 -12.13 -5.00 -6.69
CA VAL A 53 -11.11 -4.29 -7.46
C VAL A 53 -11.50 -2.83 -7.66
N GLN A 54 -12.77 -2.58 -7.99
CA GLN A 54 -13.28 -1.23 -8.19
C GLN A 54 -13.04 -0.35 -6.97
N ARG A 55 -13.36 -0.86 -5.77
CA ARG A 55 -13.16 -0.10 -4.53
C ARG A 55 -11.69 0.16 -4.24
N ALA A 56 -10.82 -0.82 -4.54
CA ALA A 56 -9.39 -0.63 -4.38
C ALA A 56 -8.87 0.47 -5.31
N TYR A 57 -9.29 0.46 -6.57
CA TYR A 57 -8.87 1.48 -7.53
C TYR A 57 -9.43 2.86 -7.18
N GLU A 58 -10.68 2.93 -6.73
CA GLU A 58 -11.26 4.20 -6.27
C GLU A 58 -10.47 4.79 -5.10
N TYR A 59 -10.04 3.93 -4.18
CA TYR A 59 -9.24 4.35 -3.03
C TYR A 59 -7.89 4.91 -3.49
N LEU A 60 -7.21 4.20 -4.40
CA LEU A 60 -5.93 4.65 -4.94
C LEU A 60 -6.06 5.96 -5.73
N GLU A 61 -7.17 6.12 -6.44
CA GLU A 61 -7.45 7.35 -7.19
C GLU A 61 -7.66 8.53 -6.24
N ARG A 62 -8.39 8.32 -5.15
CA ARG A 62 -8.57 9.38 -4.13
C ARG A 62 -7.25 9.78 -3.48
N GLU A 63 -6.31 8.85 -3.36
CA GLU A 63 -4.99 9.15 -2.85
C GLU A 63 -4.10 9.86 -3.85
N GLY A 64 -4.54 9.98 -5.10
CA GLY A 64 -3.76 10.62 -6.15
C GLY A 64 -2.68 9.74 -6.75
N LEU A 65 -2.69 8.44 -6.46
CA LEU A 65 -1.67 7.50 -6.96
C LEU A 65 -1.95 7.01 -8.36
N ILE A 66 -3.22 6.95 -8.74
CA ILE A 66 -3.66 6.57 -10.07
C ILE A 66 -4.74 7.53 -10.55
N HIS A 67 -4.97 7.55 -11.84
CA HIS A 67 -6.05 8.33 -12.44
C HIS A 67 -6.66 7.54 -13.59
N SER A 68 -7.94 7.82 -13.86
CA SER A 68 -8.63 7.22 -14.98
C SER A 68 -8.54 8.14 -16.20
N ARG A 69 -8.50 7.54 -17.37
CA ARG A 69 -8.67 8.24 -18.64
C ARG A 69 -9.87 7.63 -19.35
N ARG A 70 -10.78 8.47 -19.73
CA ARG A 70 -12.04 8.05 -20.34
C ARG A 70 -11.80 7.16 -21.55
N GLY A 71 -12.36 5.94 -21.50
CA GLY A 71 -12.22 4.95 -22.58
C GLY A 71 -10.87 4.28 -22.67
N LYS A 72 -9.93 4.57 -21.77
CA LYS A 72 -8.57 4.03 -21.84
C LYS A 72 -8.12 3.29 -20.58
N GLY A 73 -8.86 3.42 -19.48
CA GLY A 73 -8.56 2.71 -18.25
C GLY A 73 -7.84 3.54 -17.20
N PHE A 74 -7.07 2.87 -16.37
CA PHE A 74 -6.37 3.49 -15.23
C PHE A 74 -4.87 3.52 -15.45
N PHE A 75 -4.26 4.60 -15.00
CA PHE A 75 -2.82 4.85 -15.21
C PHE A 75 -2.19 5.33 -13.91
N VAL A 76 -0.92 5.00 -13.72
CA VAL A 76 -0.15 5.49 -12.58
C VAL A 76 0.08 6.99 -12.76
N SER A 77 -0.21 7.75 -11.71
CA SER A 77 -0.06 9.22 -11.74
C SER A 77 1.40 9.61 -11.67
N GLU A 78 1.70 10.81 -12.16
CA GLU A 78 3.05 11.36 -12.09
C GLU A 78 3.27 11.98 -10.72
N LEU A 79 4.24 11.45 -9.97
CA LEU A 79 4.59 11.93 -8.64
C LEU A 79 6.10 12.05 -8.55
N SER A 80 6.58 13.15 -7.96
CA SER A 80 8.01 13.31 -7.70
C SER A 80 8.47 12.29 -6.67
N ASP A 81 9.77 11.98 -6.65
CA ASP A 81 10.35 11.09 -5.65
C ASP A 81 10.14 11.65 -4.25
N SER A 82 10.22 12.96 -4.11
CA SER A 82 9.96 13.64 -2.85
C SER A 82 8.51 13.42 -2.37
N ALA A 83 7.54 13.56 -3.27
CA ALA A 83 6.13 13.34 -2.94
C ALA A 83 5.88 11.89 -2.52
N LYS A 84 6.45 10.93 -3.25
CA LYS A 84 6.34 9.50 -2.92
C LYS A 84 6.88 9.21 -1.53
N LYS A 85 8.04 9.77 -1.20
CA LYS A 85 8.69 9.58 0.10
C LYS A 85 7.84 10.15 1.22
N GLU A 86 7.28 11.34 1.02
CA GLU A 86 6.42 11.96 2.03
C GLU A 86 5.13 11.16 2.25
N MET A 87 4.56 10.60 1.20
CA MET A 87 3.39 9.74 1.33
C MET A 87 3.71 8.48 2.14
N ALA A 88 4.85 7.86 1.87
CA ALA A 88 5.29 6.67 2.60
C ALA A 88 5.52 6.99 4.08
N LYS A 89 6.14 8.13 4.38
CA LYS A 89 6.38 8.56 5.76
C LYS A 89 5.06 8.79 6.51
N THR A 90 4.12 9.47 5.87
CA THR A 90 2.82 9.74 6.48
C THR A 90 2.10 8.45 6.83
N ARG A 91 2.11 7.48 5.93
CA ARG A 91 1.50 6.18 6.18
C ARG A 91 2.16 5.47 7.35
N LEU A 92 3.48 5.49 7.41
CA LEU A 92 4.20 4.84 8.50
C LEU A 92 3.85 5.50 9.85
N LEU A 93 3.83 6.83 9.90
CA LEU A 93 3.42 7.56 11.10
C LEU A 93 2.02 7.13 11.56
N GLU A 94 1.08 7.12 10.65
CA GLU A 94 -0.30 6.74 10.96
C GLU A 94 -0.39 5.29 11.43
N THR A 95 0.33 4.39 10.77
CA THR A 95 0.31 2.97 11.08
C THR A 95 0.95 2.66 12.43
N LEU A 96 2.05 3.34 12.76
CA LEU A 96 2.78 3.07 14.00
C LEU A 96 2.12 3.66 15.24
N GLN A 97 1.26 4.65 15.09
CA GLN A 97 0.71 5.39 16.21
C GLN A 97 0.01 4.48 17.22
N ALA A 98 -0.91 3.64 16.75
CA ALA A 98 -1.69 2.79 17.64
C ALA A 98 -0.83 1.73 18.36
N PRO A 99 0.01 0.94 17.68
CA PRO A 99 0.85 -0.03 18.37
C PRO A 99 1.86 0.61 19.33
N LEU A 100 2.39 1.81 19.01
CA LEU A 100 3.29 2.50 19.92
C LEU A 100 2.58 2.94 21.19
N LEU A 101 1.40 3.53 21.07
CA LEU A 101 0.62 3.94 22.23
C LEU A 101 0.24 2.73 23.08
N ALA A 102 -0.14 1.63 22.45
CA ALA A 102 -0.46 0.38 23.16
C ALA A 102 0.76 -0.13 23.92
N ALA A 103 1.94 -0.14 23.29
CA ALA A 103 3.17 -0.60 23.93
C ALA A 103 3.53 0.23 25.16
N LEU A 104 3.40 1.56 25.05
CA LEU A 104 3.65 2.44 26.19
C LEU A 104 2.65 2.18 27.32
N ALA A 105 1.38 1.96 26.98
CA ALA A 105 0.35 1.62 27.98
C ALA A 105 0.60 0.28 28.64
N GLU A 106 1.25 -0.66 27.95
CA GLU A 106 1.61 -1.99 28.48
C GLU A 106 2.90 -1.96 29.30
N GLY A 107 3.51 -0.79 29.46
CA GLY A 107 4.67 -0.62 30.32
C GLY A 107 6.02 -0.65 29.63
N LEU A 108 6.08 -0.72 28.32
CA LEU A 108 7.35 -0.64 27.61
C LEU A 108 7.89 0.77 27.66
N SER A 109 9.21 0.90 27.81
CA SER A 109 9.88 2.19 27.77
C SER A 109 10.17 2.60 26.34
N LYS A 110 10.53 3.87 26.14
CA LYS A 110 10.98 4.35 24.85
C LYS A 110 12.19 3.56 24.36
N ALA A 111 13.11 3.23 25.27
CA ALA A 111 14.29 2.44 24.94
C ALA A 111 13.92 1.03 24.45
N ASP A 112 12.93 0.41 25.10
CA ASP A 112 12.44 -0.90 24.67
C ASP A 112 11.90 -0.84 23.25
N ILE A 113 11.13 0.16 22.95
CA ILE A 113 10.52 0.34 21.62
C ILE A 113 11.60 0.57 20.57
N GLN A 114 12.60 1.42 20.90
CA GLN A 114 13.71 1.68 19.99
C GLN A 114 14.49 0.42 19.66
N GLN A 115 14.71 -0.44 20.68
CA GLN A 115 15.39 -1.73 20.47
C GLN A 115 14.60 -2.63 19.54
N ILE A 116 13.29 -2.67 19.68
CA ILE A 116 12.41 -3.49 18.84
C ILE A 116 12.47 -2.99 17.39
N VAL A 117 12.41 -1.67 17.19
CA VAL A 117 12.51 -1.09 15.85
C VAL A 117 13.84 -1.43 15.21
N GLN A 118 14.95 -1.32 15.96
CA GLN A 118 16.27 -1.67 15.45
C GLN A 118 16.35 -3.15 15.06
N LEU A 119 15.76 -4.01 15.89
CA LEU A 119 15.73 -5.44 15.61
C LEU A 119 14.98 -5.72 14.30
N LEU A 120 13.82 -5.10 14.12
CA LEU A 120 13.03 -5.30 12.91
C LEU A 120 13.75 -4.79 11.66
N LEU A 121 14.44 -3.64 11.77
CA LEU A 121 15.21 -3.11 10.66
C LEU A 121 16.37 -4.05 10.29
N ALA A 122 17.03 -4.63 11.29
CA ALA A 122 18.11 -5.58 11.04
C ALA A 122 17.62 -6.87 10.36
N GLN A 123 16.40 -7.31 10.70
CA GLN A 123 15.78 -8.48 10.08
C GLN A 123 15.31 -8.22 8.65
N SER A 124 15.02 -6.96 8.32
CA SER A 124 14.46 -6.61 7.01
C SER A 124 15.50 -6.50 5.91
N GLY A 125 16.75 -6.70 6.23
CA GLY A 125 17.83 -6.61 5.26
C GLY A 125 18.58 -5.31 5.35
N ASP A 126 19.41 -5.05 4.35
CA ASP A 126 20.43 -4.02 4.40
C ASP A 126 20.04 -2.69 3.84
N ASN A 127 18.87 -2.31 3.88
CA ASN A 127 18.54 -1.05 3.23
C ASN A 127 18.52 0.12 4.14
#